data_274fa758eb3c6f4635da0fb72c20a024
#
_entry.id   274fa758eb3c6f4635da0fb72c20a024
#
_cell.length_a   1.000
_cell.length_b   1.000
_cell.length_c   1.000
_cell.angle_alpha   90.00
_cell.angle_beta   90.00
_cell.angle_gamma   90.00
#
_symmetry.space_group_name_H-M   'P 1'
#
loop_
_entity.id
_entity.type
_entity.pdbx_description
1 polymer ?
#
loop_
_entity_poly.entity_id
_entity_poly.type
_entity_poly.pdbx_seq_one_letter_code
_entity_poly.pdbx_strand_id
1 'polypeptide(L)'
;LQPQATILMAGHAANACCWLDPSSLKWATTSCYSEGLPSAADAMNMSGRINQLAEKTWTPRLEIANYTSPTKDERRRSFSYLPKTDLLHTPAANTLAIELALNLQQTKNLGEDNIPDLLLLQLTTNSPKATSDAIASAEQEDMYLGINQDLGYLMDQLNQRIGKSNYQLLLVGRPTKG
;
A
#
# COMPACT_ATOMS: atom_id res chain seq x y z
N LEU A 1 5.14 4.24 0.14
CA LEU A 1 4.13 5.27 0.38
C LEU A 1 4.72 6.59 0.89
N GLN A 2 5.81 6.58 1.66
CA GLN A 2 6.50 7.79 2.12
C GLN A 2 7.68 8.10 1.19
N PRO A 3 7.85 9.37 0.72
CA PRO A 3 8.90 9.72 -0.25
C PRO A 3 10.29 9.28 0.18
N GLN A 4 10.69 9.60 1.42
CA GLN A 4 12.04 9.30 1.92
C GLN A 4 12.33 7.78 1.94
N ALA A 5 11.37 6.98 2.42
CA ALA A 5 11.55 5.53 2.48
C ALA A 5 11.59 4.92 1.09
N THR A 6 10.73 5.39 0.17
CA THR A 6 10.69 4.92 -1.21
C THR A 6 12.00 5.25 -1.95
N ILE A 7 12.52 6.48 -1.78
CA ILE A 7 13.79 6.91 -2.37
C ILE A 7 14.96 6.10 -1.81
N LEU A 8 15.00 5.84 -0.51
CA LEU A 8 16.04 5.01 0.11
C LEU A 8 16.01 3.56 -0.42
N MET A 9 14.82 2.99 -0.63
CA MET A 9 14.68 1.66 -1.21
C MET A 9 15.12 1.62 -2.68
N ALA A 10 14.80 2.65 -3.44
CA ALA A 10 15.15 2.74 -4.86
C ALA A 10 16.66 2.91 -5.11
N GLY A 11 17.39 3.55 -4.19
CA GLY A 11 18.80 3.84 -4.35
C GLY A 11 19.08 4.69 -5.60
N HIS A 12 20.21 4.43 -6.29
CA HIS A 12 20.59 5.16 -7.51
C HIS A 12 20.27 4.39 -8.80
N ALA A 13 19.92 3.11 -8.71
CA ALA A 13 19.84 2.21 -9.87
C ALA A 13 18.42 1.85 -10.28
N ALA A 14 17.40 2.36 -9.58
CA ALA A 14 16.02 2.04 -9.91
C ALA A 14 15.58 2.68 -11.24
N ASN A 15 14.91 1.89 -12.08
CA ASN A 15 14.34 2.36 -13.35
C ASN A 15 13.04 3.18 -13.15
N ALA A 16 12.42 3.07 -11.99
CA ALA A 16 11.27 3.88 -11.59
C ALA A 16 11.17 3.93 -10.06
N CYS A 17 10.72 5.05 -9.54
CA CYS A 17 10.46 5.24 -8.13
C CYS A 17 9.22 6.14 -7.99
N CYS A 18 8.18 5.64 -7.32
CA CYS A 18 6.91 6.37 -7.17
C CYS A 18 6.45 6.34 -5.71
N TRP A 19 5.84 7.43 -5.27
CA TRP A 19 5.18 7.52 -3.97
C TRP A 19 3.85 8.26 -4.11
N LEU A 20 2.95 8.03 -3.17
CA LEU A 20 1.70 8.77 -3.10
C LEU A 20 1.94 10.06 -2.30
N ASP A 21 1.83 11.20 -2.96
CA ASP A 21 1.97 12.50 -2.30
C ASP A 21 0.72 12.80 -1.47
N PRO A 22 0.87 13.02 -0.14
CA PRO A 22 -0.28 13.22 0.74
C PRO A 22 -1.02 14.54 0.50
N SER A 23 -0.35 15.54 -0.06
CA SER A 23 -0.94 16.87 -0.27
C SER A 23 -1.81 16.92 -1.52
N SER A 24 -1.37 16.30 -2.59
CA SER A 24 -2.08 16.27 -3.87
C SER A 24 -2.96 15.03 -4.06
N LEU A 25 -2.75 13.98 -3.25
CA LEU A 25 -3.33 12.63 -3.44
C LEU A 25 -3.09 12.11 -4.85
N LYS A 26 -1.86 12.26 -5.32
CA LYS A 26 -1.41 11.75 -6.62
C LYS A 26 -0.11 10.97 -6.46
N TRP A 27 0.08 9.99 -7.32
CA TRP A 27 1.38 9.37 -7.49
C TRP A 27 2.35 10.41 -8.03
N ALA A 28 3.54 10.45 -7.47
CA ALA A 28 4.61 11.36 -7.82
C ALA A 28 5.94 10.62 -7.97
N THR A 29 6.87 11.22 -8.68
CA THR A 29 8.26 10.77 -8.86
C THR A 29 9.19 11.96 -8.78
N THR A 30 10.48 11.74 -9.01
CA THR A 30 11.48 12.80 -9.15
C THR A 30 12.29 12.61 -10.45
N SER A 31 12.80 13.69 -11.00
CA SER A 31 13.64 13.68 -12.19
C SER A 31 14.94 12.87 -12.04
N CYS A 32 15.32 12.50 -10.81
CA CYS A 32 16.43 11.58 -10.56
C CYS A 32 16.21 10.17 -11.12
N TYR A 33 14.93 9.75 -11.30
CA TYR A 33 14.62 8.40 -11.77
C TYR A 33 13.98 8.36 -13.16
N SER A 34 13.29 9.41 -13.55
CA SER A 34 12.69 9.50 -14.88
C SER A 34 12.32 10.95 -15.22
N GLU A 35 12.28 11.27 -16.52
CA GLU A 35 11.85 12.60 -17.00
C GLU A 35 10.35 12.86 -16.75
N GLY A 36 9.57 11.81 -16.47
CA GLY A 36 8.15 11.89 -16.20
C GLY A 36 7.64 10.75 -15.33
N LEU A 37 6.39 10.86 -14.92
CA LEU A 37 5.74 9.82 -14.16
C LEU A 37 5.59 8.55 -15.04
N PRO A 38 5.87 7.33 -14.51
CA PRO A 38 5.56 6.11 -15.25
C PRO A 38 4.10 6.05 -15.68
N SER A 39 3.85 5.56 -16.90
CA SER A 39 2.51 5.55 -17.50
C SER A 39 1.44 4.88 -16.63
N ALA A 40 1.81 3.82 -15.90
CA ALA A 40 0.93 3.16 -14.95
C ALA A 40 0.50 4.09 -13.81
N ALA A 41 1.42 4.88 -13.26
CA ALA A 41 1.13 5.81 -12.18
C ALA A 41 0.33 7.02 -12.68
N ASP A 42 0.63 7.51 -13.89
CA ASP A 42 -0.11 8.59 -14.53
C ASP A 42 -1.55 8.17 -14.83
N ALA A 43 -1.76 6.98 -15.39
CA ALA A 43 -3.09 6.40 -15.61
C ALA A 43 -3.89 6.28 -14.30
N MET A 44 -3.26 5.87 -13.19
CA MET A 44 -3.92 5.83 -11.89
C MET A 44 -4.30 7.23 -11.39
N ASN A 45 -3.47 8.25 -11.63
CA ASN A 45 -3.79 9.64 -11.29
C ASN A 45 -5.01 10.17 -12.06
N MET A 46 -5.17 9.73 -13.31
CA MET A 46 -6.30 10.14 -14.17
C MET A 46 -7.58 9.34 -13.92
N SER A 47 -7.48 8.12 -13.36
CA SER A 47 -8.62 7.20 -13.22
C SER A 47 -9.66 7.61 -12.18
N GLY A 48 -9.35 8.56 -11.30
CA GLY A 48 -10.17 8.89 -10.14
C GLY A 48 -10.14 7.85 -9.01
N ARG A 49 -9.37 6.76 -9.16
CA ARG A 49 -9.31 5.65 -8.21
C ARG A 49 -8.87 6.09 -6.81
N ILE A 50 -7.89 6.98 -6.74
CA ILE A 50 -7.37 7.51 -5.47
C ILE A 50 -8.46 8.28 -4.72
N ASN A 51 -9.19 9.16 -5.43
CA ASN A 51 -10.30 9.92 -4.86
C ASN A 51 -11.43 9.00 -4.40
N GLN A 52 -11.78 7.99 -5.19
CA GLN A 52 -12.80 7.00 -4.85
C GLN A 52 -12.49 6.30 -3.52
N LEU A 53 -11.23 5.90 -3.31
CA LEU A 53 -10.80 5.27 -2.06
C LEU A 53 -10.67 6.28 -0.91
N ALA A 54 -10.24 7.52 -1.20
CA ALA A 54 -10.13 8.58 -0.19
C ALA A 54 -11.50 9.05 0.33
N GLU A 55 -12.54 8.89 -0.44
CA GLU A 55 -13.93 9.24 -0.05
C GLU A 55 -14.66 8.07 0.64
N LYS A 56 -14.09 6.87 0.58
CA LYS A 56 -14.70 5.69 1.15
C LYS A 56 -14.39 5.57 2.64
N THR A 57 -15.41 5.54 3.48
CA THR A 57 -15.23 5.29 4.92
C THR A 57 -14.56 3.94 5.15
N TRP A 58 -13.55 3.92 6.01
CA TRP A 58 -12.91 2.68 6.43
C TRP A 58 -13.88 1.88 7.31
N THR A 59 -14.28 0.71 6.83
CA THR A 59 -15.16 -0.21 7.55
C THR A 59 -14.33 -1.39 8.08
N PRO A 60 -14.48 -1.77 9.36
CA PRO A 60 -13.81 -2.93 9.93
C PRO A 60 -14.09 -4.20 9.12
N ARG A 61 -13.07 -5.05 8.92
CA ARG A 61 -13.17 -6.34 8.22
C ARG A 61 -13.82 -7.43 9.07
N LEU A 62 -13.69 -7.28 10.38
CA LEU A 62 -14.34 -8.17 11.35
C LEU A 62 -15.42 -7.41 12.11
N GLU A 63 -16.30 -8.13 12.77
CA GLU A 63 -17.16 -7.54 13.82
C GLU A 63 -16.28 -6.99 14.94
N ILE A 64 -16.61 -5.83 15.48
CA ILE A 64 -15.78 -5.12 16.47
C ILE A 64 -15.44 -6.00 17.68
N ALA A 65 -16.37 -6.85 18.12
CA ALA A 65 -16.17 -7.77 19.23
C ALA A 65 -15.09 -8.86 18.97
N ASN A 66 -14.75 -9.09 17.70
CA ASN A 66 -13.77 -10.12 17.29
C ASN A 66 -12.34 -9.60 17.20
N TYR A 67 -12.13 -8.29 17.42
CA TYR A 67 -10.75 -7.76 17.52
C TYR A 67 -10.16 -8.03 18.91
N THR A 68 -8.86 -8.27 18.96
CA THR A 68 -8.14 -8.58 20.22
C THR A 68 -8.22 -7.42 21.23
N SER A 69 -8.26 -6.19 20.72
CA SER A 69 -8.48 -4.99 21.52
C SER A 69 -9.71 -4.23 21.01
N PRO A 70 -10.90 -4.68 21.36
CA PRO A 70 -12.12 -4.01 20.96
C PRO A 70 -12.13 -2.58 21.49
N THR A 71 -12.57 -1.64 20.67
CA THR A 71 -12.75 -0.26 21.13
C THR A 71 -13.78 -0.24 22.25
N LYS A 72 -13.59 0.64 23.26
CA LYS A 72 -14.57 0.81 24.36
C LYS A 72 -15.98 1.18 23.88
N ASP A 73 -16.11 1.57 22.62
CA ASP A 73 -17.36 1.91 21.98
C ASP A 73 -17.78 0.78 21.02
N GLU A 74 -18.40 -0.26 21.55
CA GLU A 74 -18.93 -1.42 20.82
C GLU A 74 -19.99 -1.04 19.74
N ARG A 75 -20.46 0.22 19.71
CA ARG A 75 -21.40 0.73 18.71
C ARG A 75 -20.72 1.27 17.45
N ARG A 76 -19.40 1.36 17.43
CA ARG A 76 -18.65 1.80 16.25
C ARG A 76 -18.66 0.72 15.16
N ARG A 77 -19.46 0.95 14.12
CA ARG A 77 -19.48 0.10 12.92
C ARG A 77 -18.49 0.53 11.85
N SER A 78 -17.77 1.61 12.08
CA SER A 78 -16.75 2.14 11.16
C SER A 78 -15.64 2.82 11.95
N PHE A 79 -14.45 2.78 11.40
CA PHE A 79 -13.34 3.60 11.87
C PHE A 79 -13.50 4.98 11.23
N SER A 80 -14.06 5.95 11.98
CA SER A 80 -14.35 7.29 11.46
C SER A 80 -13.07 8.08 11.26
N TYR A 81 -12.54 8.10 10.05
CA TYR A 81 -11.44 8.96 9.66
C TYR A 81 -11.91 9.92 8.56
N LEU A 82 -11.36 11.13 8.56
CA LEU A 82 -11.47 12.06 7.45
C LEU A 82 -10.59 11.55 6.31
N PRO A 83 -11.18 11.05 5.22
CA PRO A 83 -10.46 10.21 4.27
C PRO A 83 -9.28 10.91 3.61
N LYS A 84 -9.42 12.19 3.26
CA LYS A 84 -8.40 12.89 2.45
C LYS A 84 -7.11 13.18 3.20
N THR A 85 -7.17 13.46 4.50
CA THR A 85 -5.97 13.77 5.31
C THR A 85 -5.29 12.51 5.85
N ASP A 86 -6.04 11.42 5.99
CA ASP A 86 -5.60 10.22 6.67
C ASP A 86 -5.42 9.01 5.74
N LEU A 87 -5.60 9.18 4.41
CA LEU A 87 -5.55 8.08 3.45
C LEU A 87 -4.29 7.21 3.61
N LEU A 88 -3.13 7.84 3.81
CA LEU A 88 -1.85 7.13 3.97
C LEU A 88 -1.76 6.28 5.24
N HIS A 89 -2.66 6.47 6.18
CA HIS A 89 -2.74 5.71 7.42
C HIS A 89 -3.94 4.75 7.46
N THR A 90 -4.48 4.44 6.30
CA THR A 90 -5.60 3.50 6.13
C THR A 90 -5.20 2.33 5.24
N PRO A 91 -5.91 1.20 5.28
CA PRO A 91 -5.65 0.08 4.37
C PRO A 91 -5.73 0.46 2.88
N ALA A 92 -6.50 1.49 2.54
CA ALA A 92 -6.64 1.97 1.16
C ALA A 92 -5.29 2.39 0.52
N ALA A 93 -4.35 2.92 1.32
CA ALA A 93 -3.01 3.24 0.83
C ALA A 93 -2.25 1.99 0.38
N ASN A 94 -2.35 0.90 1.13
CA ASN A 94 -1.72 -0.37 0.76
C ASN A 94 -2.36 -0.96 -0.49
N THR A 95 -3.69 -0.94 -0.57
CA THR A 95 -4.43 -1.35 -1.78
C THR A 95 -3.96 -0.57 -3.02
N LEU A 96 -3.83 0.76 -2.92
CA LEU A 96 -3.30 1.60 -4.01
C LEU A 96 -1.86 1.25 -4.39
N ALA A 97 -1.01 0.94 -3.41
CA ALA A 97 0.37 0.53 -3.68
C ALA A 97 0.42 -0.82 -4.42
N ILE A 98 -0.40 -1.78 -4.04
CA ILE A 98 -0.52 -3.08 -4.72
C ILE A 98 -1.08 -2.92 -6.14
N GLU A 99 -2.12 -2.10 -6.32
CA GLU A 99 -2.68 -1.79 -7.65
C GLU A 99 -1.61 -1.16 -8.56
N LEU A 100 -0.84 -0.19 -8.05
CA LEU A 100 0.27 0.41 -8.82
C LEU A 100 1.35 -0.62 -9.15
N ALA A 101 1.72 -1.46 -8.21
CA ALA A 101 2.72 -2.51 -8.43
C ALA A 101 2.31 -3.47 -9.55
N LEU A 102 1.06 -3.91 -9.57
CA LEU A 102 0.51 -4.77 -10.62
C LEU A 102 0.45 -4.08 -11.97
N ASN A 103 0.11 -2.79 -12.01
CA ASN A 103 0.11 -2.00 -13.23
C ASN A 103 1.54 -1.76 -13.74
N LEU A 104 2.51 -1.53 -12.86
CA LEU A 104 3.93 -1.41 -13.22
C LEU A 104 4.47 -2.76 -13.72
N GLN A 105 4.13 -3.88 -13.07
CA GLN A 105 4.50 -5.21 -13.54
C GLN A 105 4.06 -5.41 -14.99
N GLN A 106 2.81 -5.09 -15.30
CA GLN A 106 2.25 -5.25 -16.64
C GLN A 106 2.86 -4.27 -17.65
N THR A 107 2.97 -2.99 -17.32
CA THR A 107 3.45 -1.96 -18.28
C THR A 107 4.95 -2.00 -18.51
N LYS A 108 5.70 -2.63 -17.63
CA LYS A 108 7.15 -2.84 -17.73
C LYS A 108 7.53 -4.27 -18.06
N ASN A 109 6.55 -5.17 -18.24
CA ASN A 109 6.74 -6.60 -18.51
C ASN A 109 7.66 -7.30 -17.47
N LEU A 110 7.55 -6.90 -16.18
CA LEU A 110 8.42 -7.44 -15.14
C LEU A 110 8.15 -8.94 -14.97
N GLY A 111 9.22 -9.74 -15.01
CA GLY A 111 9.19 -11.20 -14.91
C GLY A 111 8.79 -11.92 -16.19
N GLU A 112 8.78 -11.26 -17.35
CA GLU A 112 8.38 -11.84 -18.63
C GLU A 112 9.57 -12.27 -19.51
N ASP A 113 10.80 -11.95 -19.11
CA ASP A 113 12.01 -12.37 -19.80
C ASP A 113 12.95 -13.17 -18.88
N ASN A 114 14.21 -13.43 -19.32
CA ASN A 114 15.20 -14.18 -18.55
C ASN A 114 16.09 -13.28 -17.67
N ILE A 115 15.82 -11.99 -17.61
CA ILE A 115 16.56 -11.02 -16.79
C ILE A 115 15.78 -10.84 -15.49
N PRO A 116 16.39 -11.06 -14.31
CA PRO A 116 15.71 -10.85 -13.05
C PRO A 116 15.31 -9.39 -12.82
N ASP A 117 14.06 -9.18 -12.53
CA ASP A 117 13.52 -7.88 -12.12
C ASP A 117 13.40 -7.79 -10.60
N LEU A 118 13.46 -6.58 -10.06
CA LEU A 118 13.25 -6.30 -8.64
C LEU A 118 12.12 -5.28 -8.47
N LEU A 119 11.05 -5.69 -7.84
CA LEU A 119 9.94 -4.81 -7.45
C LEU A 119 9.93 -4.61 -5.94
N LEU A 120 10.16 -3.40 -5.48
CA LEU A 120 10.17 -3.03 -4.06
C LEU A 120 8.88 -2.29 -3.70
N LEU A 121 8.16 -2.81 -2.71
CA LEU A 121 6.93 -2.21 -2.21
C LEU A 121 7.08 -1.78 -0.77
N GLN A 122 6.65 -0.57 -0.47
CA GLN A 122 6.46 -0.11 0.90
C GLN A 122 4.98 -0.16 1.24
N LEU A 123 4.63 -0.97 2.23
CA LEU A 123 3.30 -0.99 2.84
C LEU A 123 3.36 -0.30 4.20
N THR A 124 2.25 0.25 4.65
CA THR A 124 2.13 0.89 5.96
C THR A 124 1.28 0.05 6.90
N THR A 125 1.71 -0.03 8.14
CA THR A 125 0.93 -0.65 9.22
C THR A 125 0.43 0.38 10.23
N ASN A 126 0.81 1.65 10.08
CA ASN A 126 0.45 2.71 11.01
C ASN A 126 -1.00 3.14 10.78
N SER A 127 -1.85 3.00 11.79
CA SER A 127 -3.18 3.60 11.81
C SER A 127 -3.12 5.07 12.27
N PRO A 128 -4.14 5.90 11.96
CA PRO A 128 -4.17 7.31 12.37
C PRO A 128 -4.12 7.52 13.88
N LYS A 129 -4.54 6.53 14.65
CA LYS A 129 -4.53 6.55 16.12
C LYS A 129 -3.33 5.84 16.75
N ALA A 130 -2.31 5.51 15.97
CA ALA A 130 -1.09 4.93 16.50
C ALA A 130 -0.38 5.92 17.44
N THR A 131 -0.81 5.94 18.69
CA THR A 131 -0.05 6.48 19.83
C THR A 131 0.90 5.39 20.34
N SER A 132 1.86 5.74 21.18
CA SER A 132 2.85 4.79 21.73
C SER A 132 2.23 3.53 22.37
N ASP A 133 0.96 3.59 22.78
CA ASP A 133 0.22 2.49 23.41
C ASP A 133 -0.69 1.74 22.40
N ALA A 134 -0.64 2.08 21.12
CA ALA A 134 -1.57 1.64 20.10
C ALA A 134 -1.17 0.33 19.37
N ILE A 135 -0.23 -0.42 19.91
CA ILE A 135 0.15 -1.75 19.37
C ILE A 135 -1.03 -2.73 19.36
N ALA A 136 -2.10 -2.40 20.04
CA ALA A 136 -3.27 -3.25 20.26
C ALA A 136 -4.60 -2.55 19.92
N SER A 137 -4.66 -1.62 18.96
CA SER A 137 -5.95 -1.05 18.57
C SER A 137 -6.62 -1.92 17.48
N ALA A 138 -7.96 -1.94 17.48
CA ALA A 138 -8.72 -2.64 16.43
C ALA A 138 -8.36 -2.12 15.03
N GLU A 139 -8.09 -0.82 14.90
CA GLU A 139 -7.62 -0.21 13.66
C GLU A 139 -6.26 -0.76 13.22
N GLN A 140 -5.34 -0.94 14.16
CA GLN A 140 -4.02 -1.50 13.85
C GLN A 140 -4.14 -2.96 13.41
N GLU A 141 -4.97 -3.74 14.09
CA GLU A 141 -5.25 -5.14 13.72
C GLU A 141 -5.89 -5.21 12.33
N ASP A 142 -6.86 -4.34 12.02
CA ASP A 142 -7.50 -4.26 10.71
C ASP A 142 -6.52 -3.85 9.59
N MET A 143 -5.52 -3.02 9.90
CA MET A 143 -4.42 -2.73 8.96
C MET A 143 -3.68 -4.01 8.57
N TYR A 144 -3.34 -4.89 9.52
CA TYR A 144 -2.68 -6.17 9.23
C TYR A 144 -3.58 -7.12 8.43
N LEU A 145 -4.87 -7.19 8.79
CA LEU A 145 -5.84 -7.97 8.01
C LEU A 145 -5.94 -7.47 6.58
N GLY A 146 -5.93 -6.15 6.38
CA GLY A 146 -5.88 -5.52 5.06
C GLY A 146 -4.65 -5.90 4.27
N ILE A 147 -3.46 -5.80 4.86
CA ILE A 147 -2.21 -6.21 4.22
C ILE A 147 -2.26 -7.69 3.82
N ASN A 148 -2.77 -8.57 4.69
CA ASN A 148 -2.88 -9.98 4.36
C ASN A 148 -3.77 -10.22 3.13
N GLN A 149 -4.90 -9.53 3.02
CA GLN A 149 -5.78 -9.62 1.84
C GLN A 149 -5.11 -9.07 0.58
N ASP A 150 -4.46 -7.91 0.69
CA ASP A 150 -3.79 -7.25 -0.43
C ASP A 150 -2.60 -8.08 -0.94
N LEU A 151 -1.81 -8.70 -0.05
CA LEU A 151 -0.73 -9.61 -0.43
C LEU A 151 -1.27 -10.88 -1.08
N GLY A 152 -2.38 -11.46 -0.58
CA GLY A 152 -3.05 -12.59 -1.23
C GLY A 152 -3.47 -12.23 -2.65
N TYR A 153 -4.11 -11.08 -2.84
CA TYR A 153 -4.49 -10.58 -4.15
C TYR A 153 -3.27 -10.37 -5.07
N LEU A 154 -2.19 -9.75 -4.58
CA LEU A 154 -0.95 -9.57 -5.33
C LEU A 154 -0.41 -10.92 -5.83
N MET A 155 -0.30 -11.91 -4.92
CA MET A 155 0.21 -13.23 -5.27
C MET A 155 -0.67 -13.94 -6.30
N ASP A 156 -1.99 -13.85 -6.17
CA ASP A 156 -2.93 -14.46 -7.13
C ASP A 156 -2.77 -13.83 -8.52
N GLN A 157 -2.63 -12.50 -8.59
CA GLN A 157 -2.40 -11.80 -9.85
C GLN A 157 -1.04 -12.18 -10.48
N LEU A 158 0.03 -12.25 -9.69
CA LEU A 158 1.35 -12.66 -10.18
C LEU A 158 1.34 -14.13 -10.64
N ASN A 159 0.67 -15.01 -9.90
CA ASN A 159 0.51 -16.42 -10.32
C ASN A 159 -0.17 -16.55 -11.67
N GLN A 160 -1.19 -15.74 -11.93
CA GLN A 160 -1.92 -15.75 -13.20
C GLN A 160 -1.12 -15.15 -14.35
N ARG A 161 -0.33 -14.10 -14.11
CA ARG A 161 0.36 -13.33 -15.16
C ARG A 161 1.71 -13.95 -15.55
N ILE A 162 2.54 -14.25 -14.56
CA ILE A 162 3.92 -14.71 -14.80
C ILE A 162 4.17 -16.14 -14.31
N GLY A 163 3.26 -16.73 -13.56
CA GLY A 163 3.37 -18.10 -13.05
C GLY A 163 4.06 -18.18 -11.68
N LYS A 164 3.59 -19.13 -10.87
CA LYS A 164 3.99 -19.29 -9.46
C LYS A 164 5.50 -19.55 -9.26
N SER A 165 6.17 -20.14 -10.24
CA SER A 165 7.60 -20.50 -10.14
C SER A 165 8.53 -19.38 -10.61
N ASN A 166 7.99 -18.29 -11.14
CA ASN A 166 8.77 -17.24 -11.80
C ASN A 166 8.95 -15.99 -10.94
N TYR A 167 8.56 -16.02 -9.66
CA TYR A 167 8.84 -14.94 -8.72
C TYR A 167 9.10 -15.48 -7.32
N GLN A 168 9.76 -14.63 -6.52
CA GLN A 168 9.93 -14.81 -5.08
C GLN A 168 9.40 -13.59 -4.35
N LEU A 169 8.65 -13.80 -3.26
CA LEU A 169 8.17 -12.74 -2.39
C LEU A 169 8.95 -12.78 -1.09
N LEU A 170 9.61 -11.65 -0.75
CA LEU A 170 10.27 -11.44 0.52
C LEU A 170 9.53 -10.37 1.31
N LEU A 171 9.00 -10.72 2.47
CA LEU A 171 8.35 -9.78 3.39
C LEU A 171 9.33 -9.42 4.51
N VAL A 172 9.65 -8.12 4.61
CA VAL A 172 10.54 -7.58 5.64
C VAL A 172 9.77 -6.61 6.53
N GLY A 173 9.71 -6.91 7.82
CA GLY A 173 9.10 -6.05 8.82
C GLY A 173 10.15 -5.27 9.62
N ARG A 174 9.85 -4.02 9.96
CA ARG A 174 10.63 -3.29 10.96
C ARG A 174 10.13 -3.68 12.34
N PRO A 175 11.00 -4.18 13.24
CA PRO A 175 10.57 -4.46 14.61
C PRO A 175 10.12 -3.16 15.28
N THR A 176 8.94 -3.17 15.88
CA THR A 176 8.52 -2.12 16.80
C THR A 176 9.41 -2.21 18.04
N LYS A 177 9.98 -1.11 18.49
CA LYS A 177 10.62 -1.09 19.81
C LYS A 177 9.53 -1.40 20.83
N GLY A 178 9.64 -2.56 21.48
CA GLY A 178 8.89 -2.87 22.69
C GLY A 178 9.25 -1.94 23.84
#